data_2daa97239522978d6d5ee1343db5e22f
#
_entry.id   2daa97239522978d6d5ee1343db5e22f
#
_cell.length_a   1.000
_cell.length_b   1.000
_cell.length_c   1.000
_cell.angle_alpha   90.00
_cell.angle_beta   90.00
_cell.angle_gamma   90.00
#
_symmetry.space_group_name_H-M   'P 1'
#
loop_
_entity.id
_entity.type
_entity.pdbx_description
1 polymer ?
#
loop_
_entity_poly.entity_id
_entity_poly.type
_entity_poly.pdbx_seq_one_letter_code
_entity_poly.pdbx_strand_id
1 'polypeptide(L)'
;MDNEKISQLCAEVKAELENNILPFWMTKMIDRERGGFYGRITGNDVLEASASKGAILNARILWTFSAAYRLLGKEEYLETATRAKRYLIDHFYDAEFGGIYWELDCEGKPLDTKKQIYAIGFAIYGLSEYVRATGDAEALDYAKRLFEVIEKYSFDADKNGYLEALTRDWHPIADMRLSDKDENEKKTMNTHLHILEPYTNLYRVWKDERLKKQIRNLVNLFLDKILDADTYHLNLFFEDDWTNKYQIVSYGHDIEASWLIHEAALVLGDKDLLEKVEPAIIK
;
A
#
# COMPACT_ATOMS: atom_id res chain seq x y z
N MET A 1 13.98 -17.29 -23.40
CA MET A 1 13.91 -15.96 -24.07
C MET A 1 15.31 -15.60 -24.50
N ASP A 2 15.50 -15.06 -25.70
CA ASP A 2 16.81 -14.65 -26.21
C ASP A 2 17.35 -13.47 -25.39
N ASN A 3 18.61 -13.53 -24.94
CA ASN A 3 19.23 -12.49 -24.11
C ASN A 3 19.21 -11.11 -24.77
N GLU A 4 19.27 -11.05 -26.12
CA GLU A 4 19.18 -9.81 -26.87
C GLU A 4 17.80 -9.17 -26.75
N LYS A 5 16.72 -9.96 -26.85
CA LYS A 5 15.34 -9.49 -26.64
C LYS A 5 15.08 -9.01 -25.22
N ILE A 6 15.64 -9.70 -24.22
CA ILE A 6 15.55 -9.25 -22.83
C ILE A 6 16.24 -7.90 -22.65
N SER A 7 17.45 -7.74 -23.17
CA SER A 7 18.22 -6.49 -23.08
C SER A 7 17.50 -5.34 -23.78
N GLN A 8 16.91 -5.59 -24.94
CA GLN A 8 16.11 -4.60 -25.68
C GLN A 8 14.88 -4.19 -24.86
N LEU A 9 14.10 -5.16 -24.33
CA LEU A 9 12.93 -4.88 -23.51
C LEU A 9 13.27 -4.07 -22.25
N CYS A 10 14.37 -4.41 -21.57
CA CYS A 10 14.85 -3.65 -20.42
C CYS A 10 15.17 -2.19 -20.80
N ALA A 11 15.80 -1.96 -21.94
CA ALA A 11 16.11 -0.62 -22.42
C ALA A 11 14.84 0.19 -22.75
N GLU A 12 13.86 -0.43 -23.41
CA GLU A 12 12.57 0.19 -23.75
C GLU A 12 11.77 0.55 -22.49
N VAL A 13 11.63 -0.39 -21.52
CA VAL A 13 10.95 -0.15 -20.24
C VAL A 13 11.63 0.97 -19.44
N LYS A 14 12.96 0.97 -19.40
CA LYS A 14 13.71 2.02 -18.72
C LYS A 14 13.50 3.38 -19.40
N ALA A 15 13.53 3.44 -20.72
CA ALA A 15 13.29 4.67 -21.46
C ALA A 15 11.87 5.21 -21.22
N GLU A 16 10.85 4.36 -21.21
CA GLU A 16 9.47 4.74 -20.91
C GLU A 16 9.33 5.27 -19.48
N LEU A 17 9.95 4.61 -18.50
CA LEU A 17 9.94 5.06 -17.12
C LEU A 17 10.58 6.45 -16.97
N GLU A 18 11.80 6.63 -17.50
CA GLU A 18 12.61 7.84 -17.27
C GLU A 18 12.21 9.02 -18.16
N ASN A 19 11.63 8.80 -19.35
CA ASN A 19 11.31 9.87 -20.30
C ASN A 19 9.81 10.20 -20.37
N ASN A 20 8.94 9.36 -19.87
CA ASN A 20 7.49 9.56 -19.90
C ASN A 20 6.86 9.51 -18.51
N ILE A 21 6.90 8.34 -17.83
CA ILE A 21 6.13 8.14 -16.60
C ILE A 21 6.60 9.07 -15.47
N LEU A 22 7.87 9.04 -15.09
CA LEU A 22 8.37 9.87 -13.98
C LEU A 22 8.26 11.38 -14.30
N PRO A 23 8.64 11.87 -15.49
CA PRO A 23 8.45 13.28 -15.85
C PRO A 23 6.99 13.76 -15.80
N PHE A 24 6.02 12.94 -16.19
CA PHE A 24 4.60 13.28 -16.08
C PHE A 24 4.23 13.68 -14.64
N TRP A 25 4.59 12.85 -13.65
CA TRP A 25 4.29 13.09 -12.24
C TRP A 25 5.06 14.31 -11.67
N MET A 26 6.31 14.51 -12.08
CA MET A 26 7.14 15.64 -11.63
C MET A 26 6.75 16.98 -12.26
N THR A 27 6.12 16.98 -13.43
CA THR A 27 5.81 18.23 -14.14
C THR A 27 4.35 18.57 -14.12
N LYS A 28 3.45 17.62 -14.46
CA LYS A 28 2.02 17.87 -14.58
C LYS A 28 1.25 17.73 -13.28
N MET A 29 1.70 16.83 -12.37
CA MET A 29 0.94 16.51 -11.16
C MET A 29 1.37 17.29 -9.91
N ILE A 30 2.49 18.00 -9.92
CA ILE A 30 2.90 18.83 -8.78
C ILE A 30 1.98 20.06 -8.66
N ASP A 31 1.27 20.16 -7.53
CA ASP A 31 0.52 21.37 -7.17
C ASP A 31 1.45 22.38 -6.51
N ARG A 32 1.86 23.39 -7.28
CA ARG A 32 2.81 24.42 -6.83
C ARG A 32 2.14 25.52 -6.02
N GLU A 33 0.81 25.62 -6.09
CA GLU A 33 0.04 26.69 -5.40
C GLU A 33 -0.40 26.23 -4.01
N ARG A 34 -0.90 24.97 -3.89
CA ARG A 34 -1.53 24.46 -2.67
C ARG A 34 -0.71 23.35 -1.99
N GLY A 35 0.42 22.98 -2.59
CA GLY A 35 1.28 21.91 -2.06
C GLY A 35 0.84 20.50 -2.46
N GLY A 36 1.73 19.54 -2.23
CA GLY A 36 1.50 18.15 -2.62
C GLY A 36 1.36 17.98 -4.13
N PHE A 37 0.36 17.19 -4.53
CA PHE A 37 0.07 16.84 -5.91
C PHE A 37 -1.41 17.06 -6.21
N TYR A 38 -1.74 17.36 -7.47
CA TYR A 38 -3.12 17.42 -7.91
C TYR A 38 -3.81 16.07 -7.80
N GLY A 39 -5.09 16.08 -7.46
CA GLY A 39 -5.85 14.85 -7.27
C GLY A 39 -6.31 14.20 -8.56
N ARG A 40 -6.44 14.97 -9.66
CA ARG A 40 -7.06 14.45 -10.88
C ARG A 40 -6.61 15.15 -12.16
N ILE A 41 -6.30 14.33 -13.16
CA ILE A 41 -6.27 14.70 -14.57
C ILE A 41 -7.26 13.80 -15.31
N THR A 42 -8.07 14.37 -16.20
CA THR A 42 -9.03 13.60 -17.00
C THR A 42 -8.34 12.79 -18.09
N GLY A 43 -9.06 11.83 -18.70
CA GLY A 43 -8.55 11.07 -19.84
C GLY A 43 -8.24 11.89 -21.09
N ASN A 44 -8.70 13.17 -21.14
CA ASN A 44 -8.38 14.13 -22.20
C ASN A 44 -7.24 15.08 -21.80
N ASP A 45 -6.43 14.71 -20.81
CA ASP A 45 -5.29 15.51 -20.32
C ASP A 45 -5.66 16.90 -19.76
N VAL A 46 -6.90 17.03 -19.22
CA VAL A 46 -7.36 18.27 -18.58
C VAL A 46 -7.16 18.17 -17.08
N LEU A 47 -6.39 19.09 -16.53
CA LEU A 47 -6.14 19.19 -15.09
C LEU A 47 -7.39 19.74 -14.38
N GLU A 48 -7.90 19.00 -13.39
CA GLU A 48 -8.95 19.44 -12.46
C GLU A 48 -8.29 19.93 -11.15
N ALA A 49 -7.85 21.17 -11.15
CA ALA A 49 -7.07 21.73 -10.01
C ALA A 49 -7.86 21.81 -8.70
N SER A 50 -9.21 21.78 -8.75
CA SER A 50 -10.10 21.76 -7.57
C SER A 50 -10.46 20.35 -7.09
N ALA A 51 -9.98 19.30 -7.76
CA ALA A 51 -10.22 17.94 -7.33
C ALA A 51 -9.60 17.65 -5.97
N SER A 52 -10.26 16.83 -5.17
CA SER A 52 -9.77 16.35 -3.89
C SER A 52 -8.49 15.50 -4.04
N LYS A 53 -7.71 15.41 -2.97
CA LYS A 53 -6.41 14.71 -2.93
C LYS A 53 -6.55 13.44 -2.11
N GLY A 54 -6.37 12.28 -2.74
CA GLY A 54 -6.47 10.97 -2.08
C GLY A 54 -5.17 10.57 -1.40
N ALA A 55 -5.27 9.93 -0.22
CA ALA A 55 -4.14 9.45 0.56
C ALA A 55 -3.32 8.40 -0.21
N ILE A 56 -3.98 7.47 -0.88
CA ILE A 56 -3.33 6.38 -1.62
C ILE A 56 -2.44 6.93 -2.73
N LEU A 57 -2.93 7.90 -3.51
CA LEU A 57 -2.15 8.51 -4.59
C LEU A 57 -0.87 9.13 -4.03
N ASN A 58 -0.97 9.93 -2.95
CA ASN A 58 0.18 10.60 -2.35
C ASN A 58 1.19 9.60 -1.75
N ALA A 59 0.71 8.54 -1.12
CA ALA A 59 1.57 7.47 -0.58
C ALA A 59 2.28 6.68 -1.70
N ARG A 60 1.59 6.39 -2.81
CA ARG A 60 2.19 5.72 -3.98
C ARG A 60 3.20 6.59 -4.70
N ILE A 61 2.97 7.90 -4.79
CA ILE A 61 3.97 8.86 -5.31
C ILE A 61 5.22 8.83 -4.42
N LEU A 62 5.05 8.87 -3.09
CA LEU A 62 6.16 8.76 -2.16
C LEU A 62 6.97 7.48 -2.38
N TRP A 63 6.29 6.33 -2.48
CA TRP A 63 6.96 5.06 -2.73
C TRP A 63 7.71 5.06 -4.07
N THR A 64 7.03 5.48 -5.15
CA THR A 64 7.58 5.44 -6.52
C THR A 64 8.85 6.27 -6.64
N PHE A 65 8.83 7.51 -6.15
CA PHE A 65 9.99 8.39 -6.27
C PHE A 65 11.12 8.03 -5.30
N SER A 66 10.79 7.46 -4.14
CA SER A 66 11.80 6.89 -3.25
C SER A 66 12.51 5.68 -3.88
N ALA A 67 11.75 4.78 -4.50
CA ALA A 67 12.30 3.64 -5.22
C ALA A 67 13.11 4.08 -6.46
N ALA A 68 12.61 5.06 -7.22
CA ALA A 68 13.32 5.62 -8.36
C ALA A 68 14.65 6.25 -7.94
N TYR A 69 14.68 7.04 -6.86
CA TYR A 69 15.93 7.60 -6.33
C TYR A 69 16.90 6.48 -5.90
N ARG A 70 16.43 5.50 -5.15
CA ARG A 70 17.26 4.38 -4.67
C ARG A 70 17.88 3.58 -5.81
N LEU A 71 17.17 3.44 -6.94
CA LEU A 71 17.62 2.63 -8.08
C LEU A 71 18.40 3.43 -9.14
N LEU A 72 18.03 4.69 -9.38
CA LEU A 72 18.55 5.50 -10.48
C LEU A 72 19.45 6.65 -10.01
N GLY A 73 19.42 7.02 -8.72
CA GLY A 73 20.33 7.99 -8.09
C GLY A 73 20.17 9.46 -8.53
N LYS A 74 19.01 9.83 -9.13
CA LYS A 74 18.79 11.21 -9.57
C LYS A 74 18.14 12.06 -8.47
N GLU A 75 18.76 13.18 -8.10
CA GLU A 75 18.31 14.06 -7.01
C GLU A 75 16.88 14.60 -7.21
N GLU A 76 16.43 14.83 -8.44
CA GLU A 76 15.07 15.26 -8.76
C GLU A 76 14.00 14.27 -8.26
N TYR A 77 14.33 12.97 -8.20
CA TYR A 77 13.44 11.95 -7.66
C TYR A 77 13.38 12.04 -6.13
N LEU A 78 14.51 12.31 -5.47
CA LEU A 78 14.54 12.53 -4.03
C LEU A 78 13.77 13.81 -3.63
N GLU A 79 13.90 14.89 -4.38
CA GLU A 79 13.14 16.13 -4.15
C GLU A 79 11.62 15.86 -4.24
N THR A 80 11.21 15.09 -5.25
CA THR A 80 9.80 14.71 -5.45
C THR A 80 9.29 13.80 -4.32
N ALA A 81 10.09 12.80 -3.93
CA ALA A 81 9.78 11.93 -2.79
C ALA A 81 9.68 12.71 -1.48
N THR A 82 10.62 13.64 -1.23
CA THR A 82 10.64 14.49 -0.04
C THR A 82 9.40 15.38 0.02
N ARG A 83 8.97 15.93 -1.13
CA ARG A 83 7.72 16.67 -1.23
C ARG A 83 6.52 15.82 -0.84
N ALA A 84 6.44 14.59 -1.37
CA ALA A 84 5.36 13.66 -1.06
C ALA A 84 5.36 13.27 0.43
N LYS A 85 6.54 12.95 1.01
CA LYS A 85 6.70 12.65 2.44
C LYS A 85 6.19 13.78 3.31
N ARG A 86 6.62 15.02 3.05
CA ARG A 86 6.19 16.18 3.82
C ARG A 86 4.69 16.38 3.74
N TYR A 87 4.12 16.32 2.53
CA TYR A 87 2.69 16.51 2.36
C TYR A 87 1.88 15.42 3.06
N LEU A 88 2.35 14.17 3.03
CA LEU A 88 1.73 13.06 3.75
C LEU A 88 1.72 13.31 5.27
N ILE A 89 2.83 13.76 5.84
CA ILE A 89 2.97 14.02 7.28
C ILE A 89 2.20 15.26 7.69
N ASP A 90 2.33 16.36 6.95
CA ASP A 90 1.81 17.67 7.36
C ASP A 90 0.29 17.79 7.15
N HIS A 91 -0.31 17.05 6.20
CA HIS A 91 -1.71 17.19 5.81
C HIS A 91 -2.56 15.93 6.00
N PHE A 92 -2.04 14.75 5.64
CA PHE A 92 -2.81 13.51 5.75
C PHE A 92 -2.73 12.85 7.13
N TYR A 93 -1.64 13.03 7.87
CA TYR A 93 -1.52 12.42 9.20
C TYR A 93 -2.44 13.12 10.20
N ASP A 94 -3.29 12.33 10.89
CA ASP A 94 -4.17 12.85 11.95
C ASP A 94 -3.40 12.94 13.26
N ALA A 95 -2.98 14.15 13.62
CA ALA A 95 -2.20 14.40 14.84
C ALA A 95 -3.00 14.18 16.14
N GLU A 96 -4.34 14.21 16.07
CA GLU A 96 -5.21 14.04 17.24
C GLU A 96 -5.47 12.55 17.55
N PHE A 97 -5.88 11.76 16.53
CA PHE A 97 -6.25 10.37 16.71
C PHE A 97 -5.23 9.38 16.15
N GLY A 98 -4.22 9.87 15.44
CA GLY A 98 -3.29 9.01 14.68
C GLY A 98 -3.92 8.46 13.39
N GLY A 99 -3.10 7.73 12.62
CA GLY A 99 -3.53 7.22 11.31
C GLY A 99 -3.52 8.31 10.23
N ILE A 100 -4.18 8.01 9.09
CA ILE A 100 -4.21 8.86 7.90
C ILE A 100 -5.66 9.20 7.59
N TYR A 101 -5.95 10.43 7.18
CA TYR A 101 -7.21 10.80 6.54
C TYR A 101 -7.32 10.11 5.18
N TRP A 102 -8.53 9.70 4.80
CA TRP A 102 -8.79 9.08 3.50
C TRP A 102 -8.59 10.06 2.36
N GLU A 103 -9.13 11.28 2.52
CA GLU A 103 -9.18 12.30 1.48
C GLU A 103 -9.08 13.70 2.06
N LEU A 104 -8.37 14.58 1.34
CA LEU A 104 -8.30 16.01 1.60
C LEU A 104 -8.98 16.78 0.47
N ASP A 105 -9.47 17.98 0.74
CA ASP A 105 -9.85 18.92 -0.31
C ASP A 105 -8.62 19.42 -1.10
N CYS A 106 -8.85 20.20 -2.14
CA CYS A 106 -7.75 20.74 -2.95
C CYS A 106 -6.81 21.68 -2.17
N GLU A 107 -7.28 22.28 -1.07
CA GLU A 107 -6.49 23.15 -0.20
C GLU A 107 -5.69 22.37 0.87
N GLY A 108 -5.84 21.05 0.92
CA GLY A 108 -5.15 20.19 1.89
C GLY A 108 -5.83 20.08 3.25
N LYS A 109 -7.12 20.43 3.36
CA LYS A 109 -7.92 20.24 4.58
C LYS A 109 -8.62 18.90 4.57
N PRO A 110 -8.78 18.22 5.72
CA PRO A 110 -9.49 16.95 5.80
C PRO A 110 -10.91 17.05 5.22
N LEU A 111 -11.24 16.19 4.23
CA LEU A 111 -12.54 16.10 3.57
C LEU A 111 -13.26 14.82 3.99
N ASP A 112 -12.65 13.66 3.77
CA ASP A 112 -13.10 12.38 4.33
C ASP A 112 -12.06 11.90 5.35
N THR A 113 -12.51 11.79 6.60
CA THR A 113 -11.61 11.51 7.74
C THR A 113 -11.64 10.06 8.20
N LYS A 114 -12.41 9.18 7.53
CA LYS A 114 -12.45 7.76 7.87
C LYS A 114 -11.05 7.15 7.88
N LYS A 115 -10.84 6.18 8.74
CA LYS A 115 -9.58 5.42 8.84
C LYS A 115 -9.68 4.17 7.97
N GLN A 116 -9.37 4.32 6.71
CA GLN A 116 -9.26 3.20 5.79
C GLN A 116 -7.90 2.53 5.99
N ILE A 117 -7.89 1.28 6.45
CA ILE A 117 -6.65 0.57 6.82
C ILE A 117 -5.75 0.38 5.61
N TYR A 118 -6.34 0.14 4.44
CA TYR A 118 -5.65 0.12 3.15
C TYR A 118 -4.79 1.39 2.92
N ALA A 119 -5.33 2.58 3.16
CA ALA A 119 -4.59 3.84 2.99
C ALA A 119 -3.47 4.00 4.01
N ILE A 120 -3.70 3.57 5.26
CA ILE A 120 -2.67 3.58 6.30
C ILE A 120 -1.53 2.62 5.93
N GLY A 121 -1.85 1.45 5.38
CA GLY A 121 -0.88 0.51 4.82
C GLY A 121 -0.01 1.16 3.75
N PHE A 122 -0.61 1.82 2.75
CA PHE A 122 0.16 2.51 1.71
C PHE A 122 1.03 3.66 2.25
N ALA A 123 0.59 4.35 3.29
CA ALA A 123 1.42 5.36 3.95
C ALA A 123 2.67 4.72 4.60
N ILE A 124 2.51 3.59 5.29
CA ILE A 124 3.65 2.80 5.81
C ILE A 124 4.57 2.37 4.66
N TYR A 125 4.00 1.92 3.54
CA TYR A 125 4.76 1.46 2.37
C TYR A 125 5.64 2.55 1.78
N GLY A 126 5.06 3.73 1.54
CA GLY A 126 5.78 4.89 1.03
C GLY A 126 6.85 5.40 1.99
N LEU A 127 6.52 5.55 3.28
CA LEU A 127 7.47 5.98 4.31
C LEU A 127 8.62 4.98 4.47
N SER A 128 8.35 3.69 4.46
CA SER A 128 9.36 2.65 4.57
C SER A 128 10.32 2.65 3.37
N GLU A 129 9.82 2.88 2.15
CA GLU A 129 10.68 2.99 0.97
C GLU A 129 11.53 4.26 1.01
N TYR A 130 10.98 5.37 1.51
CA TYR A 130 11.75 6.60 1.74
C TYR A 130 12.88 6.37 2.75
N VAL A 131 12.63 5.63 3.84
CA VAL A 131 13.67 5.23 4.79
C VAL A 131 14.74 4.36 4.12
N ARG A 132 14.36 3.41 3.27
CA ARG A 132 15.31 2.58 2.51
C ARG A 132 16.21 3.41 1.60
N ALA A 133 15.67 4.48 1.04
CA ALA A 133 16.38 5.37 0.13
C ALA A 133 17.30 6.38 0.83
N THR A 134 16.94 6.82 2.05
CA THR A 134 17.54 7.99 2.70
C THR A 134 18.08 7.74 4.11
N GLY A 135 17.56 6.74 4.82
CA GLY A 135 17.82 6.54 6.25
C GLY A 135 17.07 7.52 7.16
N ASP A 136 16.04 8.23 6.66
CA ASP A 136 15.32 9.28 7.39
C ASP A 136 14.61 8.73 8.65
N ALA A 137 15.03 9.22 9.82
CA ALA A 137 14.52 8.77 11.11
C ALA A 137 13.09 9.23 11.39
N GLU A 138 12.69 10.40 10.88
CA GLU A 138 11.32 10.93 11.01
C GLU A 138 10.32 10.04 10.24
N ALA A 139 10.63 9.71 8.99
CA ALA A 139 9.80 8.81 8.21
C ALA A 139 9.64 7.43 8.87
N LEU A 140 10.71 6.92 9.48
CA LEU A 140 10.66 5.66 10.23
C LEU A 140 9.76 5.77 11.47
N ASP A 141 9.82 6.87 12.20
CA ASP A 141 8.98 7.09 13.38
C ASP A 141 7.49 7.14 12.99
N TYR A 142 7.13 7.86 11.93
CA TYR A 142 5.76 7.88 11.42
C TYR A 142 5.30 6.50 10.92
N ALA A 143 6.13 5.76 10.21
CA ALA A 143 5.79 4.40 9.76
C ALA A 143 5.51 3.47 10.95
N LYS A 144 6.31 3.55 12.04
CA LYS A 144 6.07 2.82 13.28
C LYS A 144 4.77 3.22 13.97
N ARG A 145 4.49 4.52 14.08
CA ARG A 145 3.20 5.00 14.66
C ARG A 145 2.00 4.48 13.88
N LEU A 146 2.10 4.44 12.55
CA LEU A 146 1.03 3.91 11.69
C LEU A 146 0.88 2.40 11.87
N PHE A 147 1.97 1.65 12.03
CA PHE A 147 1.92 0.24 12.41
C PHE A 147 1.20 0.04 13.75
N GLU A 148 1.55 0.80 14.78
CA GLU A 148 0.93 0.68 16.11
C GLU A 148 -0.60 0.94 16.09
N VAL A 149 -1.09 1.88 15.27
CA VAL A 149 -2.53 2.14 15.19
C VAL A 149 -3.27 1.03 14.43
N ILE A 150 -2.68 0.44 13.39
CA ILE A 150 -3.27 -0.72 12.70
C ILE A 150 -3.38 -1.90 13.69
N GLU A 151 -2.29 -2.22 14.38
CA GLU A 151 -2.27 -3.32 15.36
C GLU A 151 -3.23 -3.10 16.54
N LYS A 152 -3.42 -1.86 16.95
CA LYS A 152 -4.29 -1.52 18.08
C LYS A 152 -5.77 -1.54 17.74
N TYR A 153 -6.14 -1.05 16.55
CA TYR A 153 -7.55 -0.74 16.26
C TYR A 153 -8.16 -1.62 15.17
N SER A 154 -7.34 -2.15 14.25
CA SER A 154 -7.83 -2.97 13.14
C SER A 154 -7.60 -4.46 13.37
N PHE A 155 -6.53 -4.85 14.07
CA PHE A 155 -6.24 -6.27 14.30
C PHE A 155 -7.31 -6.91 15.20
N ASP A 156 -7.98 -7.93 14.67
CA ASP A 156 -8.97 -8.74 15.38
C ASP A 156 -8.27 -9.91 16.08
N ALA A 157 -8.02 -9.78 17.37
CA ALA A 157 -7.31 -10.80 18.14
C ALA A 157 -8.14 -12.07 18.38
N ASP A 158 -9.48 -11.99 18.32
CA ASP A 158 -10.38 -13.12 18.62
C ASP A 158 -10.56 -14.02 17.38
N LYS A 159 -10.72 -13.42 16.20
CA LYS A 159 -11.01 -14.13 14.96
C LYS A 159 -9.85 -14.09 13.94
N ASN A 160 -8.77 -13.43 14.31
CA ASN A 160 -7.61 -13.13 13.47
C ASN A 160 -7.93 -12.25 12.23
N GLY A 161 -6.91 -11.59 11.68
CA GLY A 161 -7.05 -10.69 10.54
C GLY A 161 -7.34 -9.25 10.92
N TYR A 162 -7.70 -8.43 9.95
CA TYR A 162 -7.79 -6.98 10.08
C TYR A 162 -9.14 -6.47 9.57
N LEU A 163 -9.72 -5.50 10.28
CA LEU A 163 -10.93 -4.79 9.86
C LEU A 163 -10.58 -3.79 8.75
N GLU A 164 -11.51 -3.58 7.81
CA GLU A 164 -11.34 -2.73 6.64
C GLU A 164 -11.22 -1.24 6.96
N ALA A 165 -12.15 -0.72 7.76
CA ALA A 165 -12.24 0.71 8.03
C ALA A 165 -12.92 1.00 9.37
N LEU A 166 -12.62 2.19 9.89
CA LEU A 166 -13.15 2.72 11.15
C LEU A 166 -13.46 4.22 10.98
N THR A 167 -14.22 4.79 11.92
CA THR A 167 -14.39 6.24 12.00
C THR A 167 -13.06 6.92 12.32
N ARG A 168 -13.02 8.27 12.20
CA ARG A 168 -11.82 9.06 12.53
C ARG A 168 -11.25 8.74 13.92
N ASP A 169 -12.12 8.53 14.89
CA ASP A 169 -11.82 8.26 16.30
C ASP A 169 -11.84 6.77 16.65
N TRP A 170 -11.68 5.90 15.63
CA TRP A 170 -11.50 4.45 15.73
C TRP A 170 -12.73 3.66 16.20
N HIS A 171 -13.95 4.18 16.01
CA HIS A 171 -15.19 3.42 16.24
C HIS A 171 -15.63 2.66 14.98
N PRO A 172 -16.49 1.63 15.11
CA PRO A 172 -17.08 0.95 13.96
C PRO A 172 -17.80 1.91 13.00
N ILE A 173 -17.62 1.69 11.70
CA ILE A 173 -18.28 2.45 10.63
C ILE A 173 -19.21 1.54 9.82
N ALA A 174 -20.32 2.07 9.34
CA ALA A 174 -21.32 1.27 8.63
C ALA A 174 -20.90 0.89 7.21
N ASP A 175 -20.24 1.81 6.49
CA ASP A 175 -19.71 1.58 5.15
C ASP A 175 -18.18 1.53 5.21
N MET A 176 -17.64 0.33 5.08
CA MET A 176 -16.20 0.06 5.13
C MET A 176 -15.55 -0.04 3.74
N ARG A 177 -16.33 0.02 2.65
CA ARG A 177 -15.85 -0.18 1.29
C ARG A 177 -14.75 0.81 0.90
N LEU A 178 -13.81 0.34 0.08
CA LEU A 178 -12.84 1.18 -0.62
C LEU A 178 -13.51 1.94 -1.76
N SER A 179 -14.44 1.29 -2.45
CA SER A 179 -15.18 1.84 -3.58
C SER A 179 -16.61 1.29 -3.66
N ASP A 180 -17.47 1.93 -4.47
CA ASP A 180 -18.83 1.46 -4.71
C ASP A 180 -18.92 0.11 -5.44
N LYS A 181 -17.78 -0.41 -5.92
CA LYS A 181 -17.71 -1.72 -6.60
C LYS A 181 -17.43 -2.87 -5.64
N ASP A 182 -17.05 -2.56 -4.39
CA ASP A 182 -16.70 -3.57 -3.39
C ASP A 182 -17.94 -3.97 -2.60
N GLU A 183 -17.92 -5.21 -2.12
CA GLU A 183 -18.89 -5.66 -1.11
C GLU A 183 -18.54 -5.06 0.25
N ASN A 184 -19.58 -4.71 1.02
CA ASN A 184 -19.39 -4.10 2.33
C ASN A 184 -19.18 -5.16 3.42
N GLU A 185 -18.00 -5.76 3.41
CA GLU A 185 -17.61 -6.80 4.35
C GLU A 185 -16.53 -6.31 5.31
N LYS A 186 -16.40 -6.99 6.45
CA LYS A 186 -15.47 -6.57 7.52
C LYS A 186 -14.02 -6.90 7.22
N LYS A 187 -13.79 -7.97 6.47
CA LYS A 187 -12.45 -8.44 6.10
C LYS A 187 -12.41 -8.69 4.60
N THR A 188 -11.37 -8.17 3.95
CA THR A 188 -11.17 -8.38 2.51
C THR A 188 -9.76 -8.89 2.24
N MET A 189 -9.62 -9.68 1.20
CA MET A 189 -8.33 -10.10 0.67
C MET A 189 -7.46 -8.87 0.36
N ASN A 190 -8.05 -7.85 -0.28
CA ASN A 190 -7.35 -6.66 -0.75
C ASN A 190 -6.67 -5.90 0.40
N THR A 191 -7.37 -5.63 1.50
CA THR A 191 -6.76 -4.96 2.66
C THR A 191 -5.70 -5.82 3.33
N HIS A 192 -5.90 -7.14 3.44
CA HIS A 192 -4.88 -8.03 4.01
C HIS A 192 -3.61 -8.07 3.14
N LEU A 193 -3.76 -8.06 1.80
CA LEU A 193 -2.62 -8.01 0.89
C LEU A 193 -1.85 -6.70 1.06
N HIS A 194 -2.57 -5.58 1.14
CA HIS A 194 -1.97 -4.25 1.30
C HIS A 194 -1.70 -3.82 2.76
N ILE A 195 -1.77 -4.77 3.69
CA ILE A 195 -1.08 -4.75 4.99
C ILE A 195 0.20 -5.60 4.91
N LEU A 196 0.17 -6.77 4.28
CA LEU A 196 1.33 -7.64 4.11
C LEU A 196 2.47 -6.93 3.37
N GLU A 197 2.17 -6.28 2.25
CA GLU A 197 3.13 -5.56 1.42
C GLU A 197 3.87 -4.46 2.20
N PRO A 198 3.21 -3.48 2.85
CA PRO A 198 3.86 -2.45 3.64
C PRO A 198 4.58 -2.99 4.88
N TYR A 199 4.04 -3.99 5.55
CA TYR A 199 4.71 -4.62 6.69
C TYR A 199 6.01 -5.30 6.27
N THR A 200 6.01 -5.95 5.12
CA THR A 200 7.22 -6.54 4.52
C THR A 200 8.26 -5.47 4.22
N ASN A 201 7.86 -4.33 3.66
CA ASN A 201 8.79 -3.24 3.37
C ASN A 201 9.30 -2.55 4.65
N LEU A 202 8.43 -2.36 5.64
CA LEU A 202 8.81 -1.81 6.95
C LEU A 202 9.81 -2.75 7.67
N TYR A 203 9.62 -4.06 7.57
CA TYR A 203 10.52 -5.03 8.18
C TYR A 203 11.94 -5.01 7.56
N ARG A 204 12.09 -4.50 6.34
CA ARG A 204 13.43 -4.30 5.74
C ARG A 204 14.26 -3.25 6.49
N VAL A 205 13.60 -2.25 7.10
CA VAL A 205 14.24 -1.11 7.79
C VAL A 205 14.06 -1.13 9.31
N TRP A 206 13.13 -1.94 9.81
CA TRP A 206 12.85 -2.08 11.25
C TRP A 206 12.59 -3.55 11.61
N LYS A 207 13.59 -4.21 12.21
CA LYS A 207 13.57 -5.64 12.59
C LYS A 207 12.87 -5.83 13.95
N ASP A 208 11.57 -5.56 14.02
CA ASP A 208 10.74 -5.77 15.21
C ASP A 208 10.11 -7.17 15.21
N GLU A 209 10.09 -7.86 16.35
CA GLU A 209 9.57 -9.23 16.46
C GLU A 209 8.04 -9.30 16.37
N ARG A 210 7.31 -8.24 16.77
CA ARG A 210 5.85 -8.17 16.59
C ARG A 210 5.50 -8.04 15.12
N LEU A 211 6.21 -7.14 14.42
CA LEU A 211 6.06 -6.97 12.98
C LEU A 211 6.36 -8.26 12.22
N LYS A 212 7.45 -8.95 12.58
CA LYS A 212 7.81 -10.26 12.03
C LYS A 212 6.69 -11.29 12.24
N LYS A 213 6.14 -11.35 13.46
CA LYS A 213 5.03 -12.25 13.81
C LYS A 213 3.79 -11.95 12.96
N GLN A 214 3.46 -10.68 12.73
CA GLN A 214 2.29 -10.30 11.97
C GLN A 214 2.45 -10.55 10.46
N ILE A 215 3.63 -10.36 9.90
CA ILE A 215 3.91 -10.76 8.52
C ILE A 215 3.72 -12.26 8.34
N ARG A 216 4.27 -13.07 9.25
CA ARG A 216 4.09 -14.53 9.22
C ARG A 216 2.61 -14.92 9.37
N ASN A 217 1.89 -14.25 10.25
CA ASN A 217 0.45 -14.44 10.44
C ASN A 217 -0.34 -14.15 9.17
N LEU A 218 -0.07 -13.02 8.50
CA LEU A 218 -0.70 -12.64 7.25
C LEU A 218 -0.45 -13.67 6.14
N VAL A 219 0.80 -14.13 5.96
CA VAL A 219 1.11 -15.18 4.99
C VAL A 219 0.32 -16.46 5.28
N ASN A 220 0.22 -16.89 6.54
CA ASN A 220 -0.59 -18.05 6.91
C ASN A 220 -2.09 -17.81 6.65
N LEU A 221 -2.62 -16.59 6.91
CA LEU A 221 -4.01 -16.25 6.56
C LEU A 221 -4.28 -16.38 5.06
N PHE A 222 -3.33 -15.95 4.22
CA PHE A 222 -3.45 -16.16 2.77
C PHE A 222 -3.51 -17.63 2.42
N LEU A 223 -2.64 -18.46 2.97
CA LEU A 223 -2.59 -19.90 2.67
C LEU A 223 -3.79 -20.68 3.23
N ASP A 224 -4.27 -20.31 4.43
CA ASP A 224 -5.24 -21.11 5.18
C ASP A 224 -6.70 -20.65 5.01
N LYS A 225 -6.93 -19.35 4.66
CA LYS A 225 -8.26 -18.72 4.64
C LYS A 225 -8.63 -18.07 3.33
N ILE A 226 -7.67 -17.38 2.69
CA ILE A 226 -7.93 -16.54 1.52
C ILE A 226 -7.77 -17.35 0.23
N LEU A 227 -6.74 -18.17 0.13
CA LEU A 227 -6.52 -19.04 -1.02
C LEU A 227 -7.53 -20.20 -1.01
N ASP A 228 -8.25 -20.36 -2.10
CA ASP A 228 -9.08 -21.54 -2.33
C ASP A 228 -8.18 -22.71 -2.75
N ALA A 229 -8.18 -23.79 -1.97
CA ALA A 229 -7.26 -24.91 -2.14
C ALA A 229 -7.54 -25.76 -3.40
N ASP A 230 -8.75 -25.69 -3.94
CA ASP A 230 -9.17 -26.47 -5.11
C ASP A 230 -8.89 -25.72 -6.42
N THR A 231 -9.14 -24.40 -6.44
CA THR A 231 -9.04 -23.58 -7.64
C THR A 231 -7.76 -22.76 -7.73
N TYR A 232 -7.07 -22.54 -6.59
CA TYR A 232 -5.92 -21.65 -6.44
C TYR A 232 -6.22 -20.16 -6.74
N HIS A 233 -7.49 -19.76 -6.75
CA HIS A 233 -7.91 -18.36 -6.77
C HIS A 233 -8.07 -17.82 -5.36
N LEU A 234 -7.98 -16.50 -5.23
CA LEU A 234 -8.20 -15.82 -3.95
C LEU A 234 -9.69 -15.52 -3.76
N ASN A 235 -10.22 -15.90 -2.61
CA ASN A 235 -11.51 -15.40 -2.12
C ASN A 235 -11.36 -13.94 -1.70
N LEU A 236 -12.30 -13.06 -2.08
CA LEU A 236 -12.10 -11.62 -1.99
C LEU A 236 -12.71 -10.97 -0.74
N PHE A 237 -13.88 -11.43 -0.29
CA PHE A 237 -14.69 -10.80 0.74
C PHE A 237 -15.14 -11.79 1.80
N PHE A 238 -15.04 -11.39 3.06
CA PHE A 238 -15.33 -12.28 4.19
C PHE A 238 -16.11 -11.56 5.28
N GLU A 239 -17.02 -12.28 5.93
CA GLU A 239 -17.51 -11.88 7.24
C GLU A 239 -16.35 -11.86 8.26
N ASP A 240 -16.63 -11.39 9.47
CA ASP A 240 -15.61 -11.29 10.50
C ASP A 240 -15.04 -12.64 10.97
N ASP A 241 -15.76 -13.73 10.74
CA ASP A 241 -15.34 -15.12 11.06
C ASP A 241 -14.69 -15.88 9.89
N TRP A 242 -14.38 -15.18 8.80
CA TRP A 242 -13.80 -15.71 7.55
C TRP A 242 -14.78 -16.52 6.69
N THR A 243 -16.08 -16.43 6.93
CA THR A 243 -17.07 -17.00 6.02
C THR A 243 -17.06 -16.24 4.70
N ASN A 244 -16.78 -16.96 3.59
CA ASN A 244 -16.89 -16.42 2.23
C ASN A 244 -18.30 -16.71 1.69
N LYS A 245 -19.00 -15.67 1.22
CA LYS A 245 -20.33 -15.78 0.59
C LYS A 245 -20.31 -15.54 -0.92
N TYR A 246 -19.16 -15.18 -1.47
CA TYR A 246 -19.02 -14.66 -2.82
C TYR A 246 -18.20 -15.60 -3.69
N GLN A 247 -18.57 -15.70 -4.97
CA GLN A 247 -17.81 -16.46 -5.98
C GLN A 247 -17.26 -15.48 -7.02
N ILE A 248 -16.43 -14.55 -6.56
CA ILE A 248 -15.79 -13.53 -7.39
C ILE A 248 -14.32 -13.83 -7.48
N VAL A 249 -13.76 -13.88 -8.70
CA VAL A 249 -12.34 -14.10 -8.98
C VAL A 249 -11.73 -12.83 -9.56
N SER A 250 -10.56 -12.48 -9.08
CA SER A 250 -9.76 -11.35 -9.59
C SER A 250 -8.38 -11.83 -10.01
N TYR A 251 -8.21 -12.13 -11.29
CA TYR A 251 -6.93 -12.57 -11.86
C TYR A 251 -5.78 -11.59 -11.61
N GLY A 252 -6.08 -10.29 -11.54
CA GLY A 252 -5.10 -9.26 -11.21
C GLY A 252 -4.55 -9.43 -9.79
N HIS A 253 -5.44 -9.68 -8.83
CA HIS A 253 -5.03 -9.92 -7.45
C HIS A 253 -4.37 -11.28 -7.24
N ASP A 254 -4.77 -12.32 -7.98
CA ASP A 254 -4.09 -13.62 -7.92
C ASP A 254 -2.61 -13.48 -8.29
N ILE A 255 -2.33 -12.82 -9.40
CA ILE A 255 -0.97 -12.52 -9.86
C ILE A 255 -0.21 -11.63 -8.86
N GLU A 256 -0.86 -10.57 -8.36
CA GLU A 256 -0.25 -9.64 -7.40
C GLU A 256 0.11 -10.34 -6.10
N ALA A 257 -0.81 -11.10 -5.53
CA ALA A 257 -0.59 -11.81 -4.28
C ALA A 257 0.50 -12.88 -4.42
N SER A 258 0.62 -13.54 -5.56
CA SER A 258 1.61 -14.59 -5.77
C SER A 258 3.03 -14.10 -5.50
N TRP A 259 3.42 -12.92 -6.02
CA TRP A 259 4.76 -12.39 -5.79
C TRP A 259 4.89 -11.68 -4.44
N LEU A 260 3.84 -11.01 -3.93
CA LEU A 260 3.88 -10.30 -2.63
C LEU A 260 4.03 -11.28 -1.45
N ILE A 261 3.31 -12.40 -1.47
CA ILE A 261 3.39 -13.45 -0.45
C ILE A 261 4.78 -14.12 -0.48
N HIS A 262 5.29 -14.39 -1.68
CA HIS A 262 6.64 -14.95 -1.85
C HIS A 262 7.71 -13.97 -1.34
N GLU A 263 7.62 -12.69 -1.72
CA GLU A 263 8.55 -11.66 -1.23
C GLU A 263 8.54 -11.55 0.30
N ALA A 264 7.35 -11.60 0.92
CA ALA A 264 7.23 -11.57 2.37
C ALA A 264 7.98 -12.73 3.04
N ALA A 265 7.82 -13.95 2.54
CA ALA A 265 8.52 -15.13 3.05
C ALA A 265 10.04 -15.03 2.86
N LEU A 266 10.50 -14.50 1.71
CA LEU A 266 11.92 -14.23 1.46
C LEU A 266 12.50 -13.18 2.42
N VAL A 267 11.79 -12.09 2.66
CA VAL A 267 12.23 -10.99 3.53
C VAL A 267 12.29 -11.41 5.00
N LEU A 268 11.39 -12.31 5.41
CA LEU A 268 11.45 -12.95 6.73
C LEU A 268 12.65 -13.88 6.89
N GLY A 269 13.17 -14.45 5.79
CA GLY A 269 14.19 -15.47 5.81
C GLY A 269 13.69 -16.81 6.38
N ASP A 270 12.40 -17.08 6.26
CA ASP A 270 11.70 -18.21 6.86
C ASP A 270 11.59 -19.35 5.85
N LYS A 271 12.48 -20.35 5.97
CA LYS A 271 12.54 -21.47 5.03
C LYS A 271 11.29 -22.36 5.06
N ASP A 272 10.74 -22.61 6.25
CA ASP A 272 9.54 -23.44 6.41
C ASP A 272 8.33 -22.77 5.77
N LEU A 273 8.28 -21.43 5.85
CA LEU A 273 7.23 -20.64 5.22
C LEU A 273 7.39 -20.62 3.69
N LEU A 274 8.61 -20.50 3.18
CA LEU A 274 8.90 -20.58 1.74
C LEU A 274 8.49 -21.93 1.15
N GLU A 275 8.80 -23.03 1.82
CA GLU A 275 8.40 -24.38 1.39
C GLU A 275 6.88 -24.55 1.26
N LYS A 276 6.10 -23.78 2.02
CA LYS A 276 4.62 -23.75 1.93
C LYS A 276 4.11 -22.82 0.83
N VAL A 277 4.76 -21.66 0.68
CA VAL A 277 4.34 -20.61 -0.26
C VAL A 277 4.65 -20.98 -1.71
N GLU A 278 5.86 -21.47 -2.00
CA GLU A 278 6.31 -21.75 -3.37
C GLU A 278 5.37 -22.67 -4.18
N PRO A 279 4.85 -23.80 -3.65
CA PRO A 279 3.92 -24.64 -4.39
C PRO A 279 2.57 -23.95 -4.69
N ALA A 280 2.13 -23.04 -3.82
CA ALA A 280 0.85 -22.35 -3.97
C ALA A 280 0.89 -21.24 -5.03
N ILE A 281 2.01 -20.52 -5.15
CA ILE A 281 2.14 -19.40 -6.09
C ILE A 281 2.47 -19.80 -7.54
N ILE A 282 2.88 -21.04 -7.77
CA ILE A 282 3.23 -21.55 -9.12
C ILE A 282 2.00 -22.13 -9.84
N LYS A 283 0.93 -22.43 -9.12
CA LYS A 283 -0.31 -23.00 -9.67
C LYS A 283 -1.30 -21.93 -10.07
#